data_402d5c6cd6e3c0e36f0685a8eb3fb8a1
#
_entry.id   402d5c6cd6e3c0e36f0685a8eb3fb8a1
#
_cell.length_a   1.000
_cell.length_b   1.000
_cell.length_c   1.000
_cell.angle_alpha   90.00
_cell.angle_beta   90.00
_cell.angle_gamma   90.00
#
_symmetry.space_group_name_H-M   'P 1'
#
loop_
_entity.id
_entity.type
_entity.pdbx_description
1 polymer ?
#
loop_
_entity_poly.entity_id
_entity_poly.type
_entity_poly.pdbx_seq_one_letter_code
_entity_poly.pdbx_strand_id
1 'polypeptide(L)'
;MDDTIWDIFQVISPTFVSTTPVSTRVSTFFRAPDGAYGRRRLTASGAFQTKENLTNISFWPKLPAMSDPSHRDPILSLAYLALSFPPLGRALMSESLRRINVGEGTDRLAHMLNVLRGIPAITRFLPAFVHRRMLSKRRLPGLHMCNGARRYPLHYHAEHLPNANSRVYLSKDRDALGLRKVALDLRFSSADAQAVVRTHQHLGDWLKGTGLGELIWHDTPAQTEAKVLEFAGDGVHQIGTARMAASAREGVVDRNCRAFGCDNLFLAGSAVFPTSGQANPTLSAIALAVRLARQIAVEAATHTA
;
A
#
# COMPACT_ATOMS: atom_id res chain seq x y z
N MET A 1 -13.42 -24.92 0.90
CA MET A 1 -12.14 -24.24 1.15
C MET A 1 -12.31 -22.80 0.75
N ASP A 2 -12.26 -21.93 1.75
CA ASP A 2 -12.54 -20.50 1.54
C ASP A 2 -11.23 -19.78 1.22
N ASP A 3 -10.90 -19.68 -0.07
CA ASP A 3 -9.73 -18.98 -0.55
C ASP A 3 -10.07 -17.49 -0.62
N THR A 4 -10.02 -16.82 0.54
CA THR A 4 -10.38 -15.41 0.66
C THR A 4 -9.22 -14.52 0.28
N ILE A 5 -9.45 -13.60 -0.65
CA ILE A 5 -8.47 -12.57 -1.04
C ILE A 5 -8.65 -11.36 -0.13
N TRP A 6 -7.55 -10.86 0.41
CA TRP A 6 -7.54 -9.86 1.47
C TRP A 6 -6.79 -8.60 1.07
N ASP A 7 -7.40 -7.71 0.29
CA ASP A 7 -6.90 -6.32 0.25
C ASP A 7 -7.91 -5.35 -0.40
N ILE A 8 -8.15 -4.22 0.24
CA ILE A 8 -8.89 -3.11 -0.35
C ILE A 8 -7.96 -1.93 -0.49
N PHE A 9 -7.69 -1.53 -1.70
CA PHE A 9 -6.89 -0.35 -2.01
C PHE A 9 -7.79 0.81 -2.43
N GLN A 10 -7.55 2.04 -1.87
CA GLN A 10 -8.49 3.09 -2.23
C GLN A 10 -8.08 4.55 -2.14
N VAL A 11 -8.77 5.37 -2.94
CA VAL A 11 -8.51 6.77 -3.24
C VAL A 11 -9.63 7.72 -2.81
N ILE A 12 -10.61 7.30 -2.01
CA ILE A 12 -11.60 8.23 -1.50
C ILE A 12 -11.29 8.55 -0.06
N SER A 13 -10.76 9.74 0.16
CA SER A 13 -10.28 10.08 1.47
C SER A 13 -10.67 11.50 1.83
N PRO A 14 -11.07 11.75 3.08
CA PRO A 14 -11.17 13.11 3.58
C PRO A 14 -9.81 13.81 3.43
N THR A 15 -9.84 15.13 3.33
CA THR A 15 -8.61 15.91 3.35
C THR A 15 -8.09 15.97 4.78
N PHE A 16 -6.88 15.46 4.99
CA PHE A 16 -6.15 15.62 6.25
C PHE A 16 -5.51 17.00 6.30
N VAL A 17 -5.87 17.79 7.32
CA VAL A 17 -5.24 19.07 7.63
C VAL A 17 -4.39 18.88 8.88
N SER A 18 -3.08 19.05 8.73
CA SER A 18 -2.13 18.88 9.84
C SER A 18 -1.83 20.21 10.50
N THR A 19 -1.95 20.29 11.83
CA THR A 19 -1.59 21.48 12.62
C THR A 19 -0.12 21.52 12.97
N THR A 20 0.58 20.39 12.90
CA THR A 20 1.98 20.25 13.31
C THR A 20 2.77 19.45 12.27
N PRO A 21 4.10 19.28 12.43
CA PRO A 21 4.92 18.45 11.55
C PRO A 21 4.62 16.93 11.63
N VAL A 22 3.42 16.52 12.07
CA VAL A 22 2.99 15.10 12.03
C VAL A 22 3.09 14.53 10.63
N SER A 23 2.68 15.29 9.60
CA SER A 23 2.85 14.91 8.19
C SER A 23 4.30 14.57 7.86
N THR A 24 5.27 15.30 8.42
CA THR A 24 6.69 15.04 8.25
C THR A 24 7.10 13.71 8.88
N ARG A 25 6.63 13.43 10.10
CA ARG A 25 7.00 12.20 10.81
C ARG A 25 6.35 10.94 10.24
N VAL A 26 5.13 11.05 9.74
CA VAL A 26 4.35 9.89 9.23
C VAL A 26 4.73 9.55 7.80
N SER A 27 5.08 10.53 6.99
CA SER A 27 5.22 10.31 5.54
C SER A 27 6.66 10.28 5.04
N THR A 28 7.60 10.89 5.77
CA THR A 28 9.00 10.89 5.37
C THR A 28 9.68 9.56 5.69
N PHE A 29 10.61 9.18 4.81
CA PHE A 29 11.48 8.05 5.09
C PHE A 29 12.50 8.41 6.18
N PHE A 30 12.62 7.57 7.19
CA PHE A 30 13.70 7.63 8.17
C PHE A 30 14.68 6.48 7.96
N ARG A 31 15.88 6.65 8.44
CA ARG A 31 16.90 5.60 8.40
C ARG A 31 16.98 4.95 9.78
N ALA A 32 16.76 3.65 9.82
CA ALA A 32 16.91 2.85 11.03
C ALA A 32 18.41 2.65 11.39
N PRO A 33 18.75 2.26 12.63
CA PRO A 33 20.15 2.03 13.05
C PRO A 33 20.90 1.01 12.18
N ASP A 34 20.21 -0.01 11.68
CA ASP A 34 20.75 -1.01 10.75
C ASP A 34 20.94 -0.47 9.31
N GLY A 35 20.59 0.80 9.10
CA GLY A 35 20.66 1.50 7.81
C GLY A 35 19.49 1.22 6.87
N ALA A 36 18.47 0.46 7.27
CA ALA A 36 17.26 0.27 6.49
C ALA A 36 16.43 1.57 6.45
N TYR A 37 15.71 1.79 5.34
CA TYR A 37 14.74 2.86 5.26
C TYR A 37 13.38 2.36 5.73
N GLY A 38 12.81 3.06 6.70
CA GLY A 38 11.45 2.86 7.20
C GLY A 38 10.56 4.05 6.91
N ARG A 39 9.26 3.81 6.92
CA ARG A 39 8.22 4.84 6.81
C ARG A 39 7.11 4.54 7.79
N ARG A 40 6.66 5.54 8.54
CA ARG A 40 5.60 5.38 9.51
C ARG A 40 4.24 5.51 8.85
N ARG A 41 3.25 4.86 9.43
CA ARG A 41 1.83 4.93 9.07
C ARG A 41 1.03 5.24 10.34
N LEU A 42 -0.16 5.82 10.16
CA LEU A 42 -1.14 5.90 11.24
C LEU A 42 -2.00 4.64 11.18
N THR A 43 -2.18 3.98 12.30
CA THR A 43 -3.07 2.82 12.43
C THR A 43 -3.59 2.73 13.85
N ALA A 44 -4.77 2.18 14.03
CA ALA A 44 -5.30 1.87 15.35
C ALA A 44 -4.46 0.74 16.00
N SER A 45 -4.25 0.79 17.30
CA SER A 45 -3.62 -0.32 18.04
C SER A 45 -4.49 -1.58 17.98
N GLY A 46 -3.88 -2.77 18.04
CA GLY A 46 -4.64 -4.02 18.00
C GLY A 46 -5.69 -4.11 19.12
N ALA A 47 -5.37 -3.64 20.34
CA ALA A 47 -6.32 -3.58 21.43
C ALA A 47 -7.54 -2.67 21.10
N PHE A 48 -7.30 -1.53 20.45
CA PHE A 48 -8.38 -0.63 20.04
C PHE A 48 -9.20 -1.23 18.89
N GLN A 49 -8.55 -1.86 17.92
CA GLN A 49 -9.25 -2.57 16.84
C GLN A 49 -10.19 -3.63 17.39
N THR A 50 -9.72 -4.45 18.34
CA THR A 50 -10.55 -5.47 18.99
C THR A 50 -11.71 -4.86 19.78
N LYS A 51 -11.44 -3.81 20.56
CA LYS A 51 -12.47 -3.13 21.38
C LYS A 51 -13.58 -2.54 20.52
N GLU A 52 -13.22 -1.86 19.42
CA GLU A 52 -14.16 -1.13 18.57
C GLU A 52 -14.63 -1.97 17.36
N ASN A 53 -14.22 -3.25 17.29
CA ASN A 53 -14.51 -4.16 16.16
C ASN A 53 -14.16 -3.53 14.80
N LEU A 54 -12.91 -3.07 14.69
CA LEU A 54 -12.37 -2.44 13.50
C LEU A 54 -11.48 -3.41 12.74
N THR A 55 -11.41 -3.26 11.43
CA THR A 55 -10.43 -3.94 10.59
C THR A 55 -9.06 -3.26 10.67
N ASN A 56 -8.03 -3.97 10.22
CA ASN A 56 -6.69 -3.42 10.19
C ASN A 56 -6.55 -2.46 9.00
N ILE A 57 -6.48 -1.16 9.30
CA ILE A 57 -6.35 -0.09 8.32
C ILE A 57 -5.16 0.78 8.68
N SER A 58 -4.36 1.16 7.69
CA SER A 58 -3.30 2.15 7.83
C SER A 58 -3.52 3.36 6.95
N PHE A 59 -3.15 4.52 7.47
CA PHE A 59 -3.33 5.82 6.83
C PHE A 59 -2.01 6.55 6.64
N TRP A 60 -1.95 7.35 5.60
CA TRP A 60 -0.84 8.29 5.37
C TRP A 60 -1.25 9.45 4.47
N PRO A 61 -0.72 10.65 4.73
CA PRO A 61 -0.90 11.76 3.83
C PRO A 61 -0.22 11.48 2.48
N LYS A 62 -0.96 11.69 1.40
CA LYS A 62 -0.46 11.58 0.02
C LYS A 62 0.02 12.93 -0.47
N LEU A 63 1.02 12.94 -1.32
CA LEU A 63 1.39 14.16 -2.04
C LEU A 63 0.26 14.60 -2.96
N PRO A 64 0.08 15.91 -3.18
CA PRO A 64 -0.73 16.39 -4.27
C PRO A 64 -0.31 15.76 -5.60
N ALA A 65 -1.23 15.64 -6.55
CA ALA A 65 -0.91 15.15 -7.88
C ALA A 65 0.21 16.02 -8.48
N MET A 66 1.31 15.39 -8.89
CA MET A 66 2.44 16.15 -9.50
C MET A 66 2.02 16.87 -10.78
N SER A 67 0.99 16.34 -11.46
CA SER A 67 0.44 16.92 -12.68
C SER A 67 -0.39 18.19 -12.46
N ASP A 68 -0.81 18.48 -11.22
CA ASP A 68 -1.62 19.66 -10.91
C ASP A 68 -0.72 20.82 -10.44
N PRO A 69 -0.46 21.87 -11.27
CA PRO A 69 0.40 22.98 -10.87
C PRO A 69 -0.17 23.85 -9.74
N SER A 70 -1.43 23.69 -9.37
CA SER A 70 -2.08 24.45 -8.29
C SER A 70 -1.46 24.14 -6.91
N HIS A 71 -0.72 23.05 -6.77
CA HIS A 71 0.04 22.74 -5.56
C HIS A 71 1.13 23.78 -5.25
N ARG A 72 1.57 24.57 -6.22
CA ARG A 72 2.59 25.65 -6.13
C ARG A 72 3.94 25.19 -5.54
N ASP A 73 4.21 23.89 -5.54
CA ASP A 73 5.46 23.34 -5.05
C ASP A 73 6.49 23.25 -6.18
N PRO A 74 7.67 23.92 -6.04
CA PRO A 74 8.65 23.98 -7.11
C PRO A 74 9.34 22.63 -7.39
N ILE A 75 9.46 21.76 -6.36
CA ILE A 75 10.14 20.48 -6.51
C ILE A 75 9.20 19.46 -7.16
N LEU A 76 7.91 19.45 -6.80
CA LEU A 76 6.90 18.65 -7.50
C LEU A 76 6.76 19.08 -8.95
N SER A 77 6.76 20.40 -9.22
CA SER A 77 6.74 20.94 -10.59
C SER A 77 7.99 20.55 -11.38
N LEU A 78 9.17 20.60 -10.77
CA LEU A 78 10.41 20.17 -11.42
C LEU A 78 10.37 18.65 -11.71
N ALA A 79 9.90 17.84 -10.77
CA ALA A 79 9.73 16.40 -10.97
C ALA A 79 8.73 16.10 -12.10
N TYR A 80 7.61 16.80 -12.14
CA TYR A 80 6.63 16.68 -13.22
C TYR A 80 7.23 17.00 -14.59
N LEU A 81 7.92 18.13 -14.72
CA LEU A 81 8.55 18.53 -15.98
C LEU A 81 9.61 17.52 -16.43
N ALA A 82 10.43 17.02 -15.50
CA ALA A 82 11.43 16.00 -15.79
C ALA A 82 10.80 14.68 -16.27
N LEU A 83 9.71 14.23 -15.62
CA LEU A 83 8.98 13.00 -15.98
C LEU A 83 8.18 13.18 -17.28
N SER A 84 7.74 14.40 -17.60
CA SER A 84 7.00 14.71 -18.82
C SER A 84 7.88 14.69 -20.08
N PHE A 85 9.20 14.79 -19.93
CA PHE A 85 10.17 14.61 -21.02
C PHE A 85 10.54 13.13 -21.14
N PRO A 86 10.05 12.39 -22.18
CA PRO A 86 10.11 10.94 -22.19
C PRO A 86 11.50 10.31 -22.02
N PRO A 87 12.58 10.83 -22.66
CA PRO A 87 13.92 10.25 -22.48
C PRO A 87 14.39 10.31 -21.03
N LEU A 88 14.22 11.44 -20.36
CA LEU A 88 14.60 11.63 -18.96
C LEU A 88 13.64 10.90 -18.02
N GLY A 89 12.35 10.96 -18.27
CA GLY A 89 11.34 10.30 -17.46
C GLY A 89 11.53 8.78 -17.41
N ARG A 90 11.84 8.14 -18.55
CA ARG A 90 12.13 6.69 -18.62
C ARG A 90 13.42 6.29 -17.90
N ALA A 91 14.41 7.18 -17.88
CA ALA A 91 15.65 6.95 -17.13
C ALA A 91 15.45 7.05 -15.61
N LEU A 92 14.48 7.86 -15.17
CA LEU A 92 14.21 8.09 -13.74
C LEU A 92 13.20 7.12 -13.13
N MET A 93 12.25 6.60 -13.93
CA MET A 93 11.11 5.81 -13.45
C MET A 93 10.61 4.85 -14.53
N SER A 94 10.02 3.72 -14.10
CA SER A 94 9.36 2.79 -15.04
C SER A 94 8.21 3.45 -15.78
N GLU A 95 7.97 3.06 -17.04
CA GLU A 95 6.98 3.70 -17.92
C GLU A 95 5.56 3.67 -17.33
N SER A 96 5.17 2.59 -16.66
CA SER A 96 3.87 2.48 -16.01
C SER A 96 3.67 3.53 -14.91
N LEU A 97 4.66 3.66 -14.01
CA LEU A 97 4.63 4.66 -12.96
C LEU A 97 4.74 6.09 -13.50
N ARG A 98 5.52 6.29 -14.55
CA ARG A 98 5.64 7.58 -15.22
C ARG A 98 4.29 8.05 -15.76
N ARG A 99 3.56 7.20 -16.47
CA ARG A 99 2.22 7.53 -17.01
C ARG A 99 1.24 7.91 -15.93
N ILE A 100 1.21 7.17 -14.81
CA ILE A 100 0.35 7.48 -13.66
C ILE A 100 0.66 8.86 -13.08
N ASN A 101 1.94 9.23 -12.97
CA ASN A 101 2.36 10.50 -12.36
C ASN A 101 2.28 11.71 -13.29
N VAL A 102 2.43 11.50 -14.59
CA VAL A 102 2.33 12.59 -15.60
C VAL A 102 0.88 12.86 -15.96
N GLY A 103 0.03 11.82 -16.04
CA GLY A 103 -1.37 11.96 -16.44
C GLY A 103 -1.56 12.49 -17.86
N GLU A 104 -2.77 12.92 -18.15
CA GLU A 104 -3.12 13.62 -19.38
C GLU A 104 -2.74 15.11 -19.24
N GLY A 105 -2.07 15.64 -20.23
CA GLY A 105 -1.38 16.93 -20.27
C GLY A 105 -1.94 18.07 -19.43
N THR A 106 -1.07 18.76 -18.72
CA THR A 106 -1.40 19.90 -17.85
C THR A 106 -0.65 21.16 -18.30
N ASP A 107 -0.98 22.27 -17.66
CA ASP A 107 -0.36 23.56 -17.93
C ASP A 107 1.14 23.58 -17.55
N ARG A 108 1.98 23.29 -18.53
CA ARG A 108 3.45 23.29 -18.36
C ARG A 108 4.00 24.66 -18.00
N LEU A 109 3.36 25.74 -18.44
CA LEU A 109 3.79 27.09 -18.13
C LEU A 109 3.63 27.38 -16.64
N ALA A 110 2.50 26.98 -16.05
CA ALA A 110 2.29 27.10 -14.62
C ALA A 110 3.32 26.30 -13.80
N HIS A 111 3.70 25.11 -14.26
CA HIS A 111 4.80 24.35 -13.64
C HIS A 111 6.15 25.06 -13.77
N MET A 112 6.47 25.62 -14.93
CA MET A 112 7.70 26.42 -15.13
C MET A 112 7.73 27.63 -14.20
N LEU A 113 6.62 28.33 -14.03
CA LEU A 113 6.51 29.46 -13.11
C LEU A 113 6.73 29.03 -11.66
N ASN A 114 6.21 27.88 -11.26
CA ASN A 114 6.46 27.32 -9.92
C ASN A 114 7.96 27.03 -9.72
N VAL A 115 8.63 26.46 -10.71
CA VAL A 115 10.08 26.20 -10.67
C VAL A 115 10.87 27.49 -10.54
N LEU A 116 10.58 28.48 -11.39
CA LEU A 116 11.28 29.77 -11.36
C LEU A 116 11.15 30.50 -10.02
N ARG A 117 9.93 30.52 -9.46
CA ARG A 117 9.67 31.12 -8.14
C ARG A 117 10.39 30.40 -7.01
N GLY A 118 10.66 29.10 -7.17
CA GLY A 118 11.20 28.24 -6.13
C GLY A 118 12.67 27.84 -6.33
N ILE A 119 13.44 28.49 -7.18
CA ILE A 119 14.87 28.19 -7.41
C ILE A 119 15.65 28.04 -6.09
N PRO A 120 15.53 28.92 -5.07
CA PRO A 120 16.26 28.75 -3.82
C PRO A 120 15.91 27.49 -3.05
N ALA A 121 14.66 27.02 -3.13
CA ALA A 121 14.23 25.77 -2.52
C ALA A 121 14.79 24.56 -3.27
N ILE A 122 14.79 24.60 -4.59
CA ILE A 122 15.35 23.57 -5.47
C ILE A 122 16.86 23.41 -5.25
N THR A 123 17.61 24.51 -5.25
CA THR A 123 19.07 24.48 -5.04
C THR A 123 19.47 23.90 -3.66
N ARG A 124 18.67 24.15 -2.65
CA ARG A 124 18.88 23.56 -1.32
C ARG A 124 18.50 22.07 -1.27
N PHE A 125 17.44 21.67 -1.98
CA PHE A 125 16.92 20.31 -1.94
C PHE A 125 17.71 19.35 -2.84
N LEU A 126 18.04 19.77 -4.06
CA LEU A 126 18.52 18.88 -5.13
C LEU A 126 19.84 18.16 -4.80
N PRO A 127 20.88 18.81 -4.24
CA PRO A 127 22.14 18.12 -3.91
C PRO A 127 21.95 16.98 -2.91
N ALA A 128 21.19 17.22 -1.85
CA ALA A 128 20.89 16.20 -0.85
C ALA A 128 20.04 15.06 -1.40
N PHE A 129 19.09 15.37 -2.26
CA PHE A 129 18.26 14.36 -2.92
C PHE A 129 19.10 13.49 -3.88
N VAL A 130 19.89 14.09 -4.75
CA VAL A 130 20.77 13.37 -5.69
C VAL A 130 21.75 12.47 -4.92
N HIS A 131 22.40 13.01 -3.89
CA HIS A 131 23.29 12.22 -3.06
C HIS A 131 22.58 10.98 -2.46
N ARG A 132 21.42 11.17 -1.81
CA ARG A 132 20.68 10.08 -1.16
C ARG A 132 20.04 9.11 -2.15
N ARG A 133 19.60 9.59 -3.30
CA ARG A 133 18.90 8.77 -4.29
C ARG A 133 19.83 8.03 -5.25
N MET A 134 20.97 8.62 -5.62
CA MET A 134 21.86 8.10 -6.67
C MET A 134 23.21 7.64 -6.14
N LEU A 135 23.83 8.39 -5.23
CA LEU A 135 25.21 8.16 -4.81
C LEU A 135 25.35 7.33 -3.53
N SER A 136 24.31 7.29 -2.69
CA SER A 136 24.38 6.51 -1.45
C SER A 136 24.35 5.02 -1.70
N LYS A 137 25.11 4.23 -0.94
CA LYS A 137 25.13 2.76 -0.98
C LYS A 137 23.72 2.16 -0.81
N ARG A 138 22.93 2.67 0.14
CA ARG A 138 21.48 2.40 0.25
C ARG A 138 20.72 3.60 -0.26
N ARG A 139 20.06 3.43 -1.39
CA ARG A 139 19.32 4.50 -2.08
C ARG A 139 18.02 4.81 -1.38
N LEU A 140 17.66 6.09 -1.32
CA LEU A 140 16.37 6.54 -0.81
C LEU A 140 15.23 5.95 -1.68
N PRO A 141 14.25 5.23 -1.09
CA PRO A 141 13.23 4.52 -1.86
C PRO A 141 12.29 5.45 -2.64
N GLY A 142 12.00 6.63 -2.10
CA GLY A 142 11.05 7.56 -2.71
C GLY A 142 11.17 8.96 -2.13
N LEU A 143 10.39 9.88 -2.69
CA LEU A 143 10.29 11.26 -2.26
C LEU A 143 8.96 11.48 -1.53
N HIS A 144 9.01 12.12 -0.37
CA HIS A 144 7.85 12.71 0.27
C HIS A 144 8.20 14.12 0.71
N MET A 145 7.28 15.04 0.46
CA MET A 145 7.42 16.45 0.80
C MET A 145 6.22 16.94 1.59
N CYS A 146 6.47 17.87 2.49
CA CYS A 146 5.40 18.58 3.16
C CYS A 146 5.01 19.80 2.34
N ASN A 147 3.72 19.97 2.04
CA ASN A 147 3.25 21.18 1.41
C ASN A 147 3.04 22.31 2.43
N GLY A 148 3.21 23.56 1.98
CA GLY A 148 3.06 24.73 2.84
C GLY A 148 1.64 24.93 3.38
N ALA A 149 0.62 24.47 2.65
CA ALA A 149 -0.77 24.54 3.04
C ALA A 149 -1.16 23.50 4.10
N ARG A 150 -0.28 22.51 4.35
CA ARG A 150 -0.50 21.40 5.30
C ARG A 150 -1.81 20.62 5.06
N ARG A 151 -2.30 20.63 3.83
CA ARG A 151 -3.51 19.93 3.39
C ARG A 151 -3.10 18.77 2.49
N TYR A 152 -3.56 17.57 2.81
CA TYR A 152 -3.17 16.35 2.12
C TYR A 152 -4.40 15.48 1.86
N PRO A 153 -4.53 14.87 0.69
CA PRO A 153 -5.38 13.69 0.56
C PRO A 153 -4.90 12.61 1.54
N LEU A 154 -5.79 12.07 2.33
CA LEU A 154 -5.47 10.96 3.22
C LEU A 154 -5.63 9.66 2.44
N HIS A 155 -4.54 8.95 2.25
CA HIS A 155 -4.54 7.64 1.61
C HIS A 155 -4.61 6.54 2.66
N TYR A 156 -5.24 5.41 2.34
CA TYR A 156 -5.31 4.28 3.25
C TYR A 156 -5.15 2.94 2.53
N HIS A 157 -4.73 1.93 3.27
CA HIS A 157 -4.87 0.52 2.94
C HIS A 157 -5.74 -0.12 4.00
N ALA A 158 -6.73 -0.87 3.57
CA ALA A 158 -7.64 -1.58 4.46
C ALA A 158 -7.58 -3.08 4.19
N GLU A 159 -7.69 -3.84 5.24
CA GLU A 159 -7.96 -5.26 5.20
C GLU A 159 -9.37 -5.50 4.65
N HIS A 160 -9.52 -6.50 3.78
CA HIS A 160 -10.79 -7.02 3.32
C HIS A 160 -11.34 -8.05 4.34
N LEU A 161 -12.58 -7.95 4.71
CA LEU A 161 -13.20 -8.91 5.61
C LEU A 161 -13.30 -10.30 4.95
N PRO A 162 -13.16 -11.40 5.73
CA PRO A 162 -13.32 -12.73 5.22
C PRO A 162 -14.64 -12.91 4.48
N ASN A 163 -14.57 -13.28 3.21
CA ASN A 163 -15.75 -13.51 2.39
C ASN A 163 -15.57 -14.80 1.57
N ALA A 164 -16.32 -15.84 1.96
CA ALA A 164 -16.28 -17.14 1.30
C ALA A 164 -16.64 -17.11 -0.19
N ASN A 165 -17.29 -16.04 -0.65
CA ASN A 165 -17.63 -15.82 -2.05
C ASN A 165 -16.50 -15.12 -2.82
N SER A 166 -15.52 -14.53 -2.15
CA SER A 166 -14.30 -14.01 -2.78
C SER A 166 -13.28 -15.14 -2.90
N ARG A 167 -13.08 -15.67 -4.11
CA ARG A 167 -12.26 -16.86 -4.31
C ARG A 167 -11.51 -16.88 -5.63
N VAL A 168 -10.46 -17.65 -5.67
CA VAL A 168 -9.75 -18.07 -6.87
C VAL A 168 -10.19 -19.52 -7.19
N TYR A 169 -10.55 -19.80 -8.42
CA TYR A 169 -10.95 -21.14 -8.84
C TYR A 169 -10.54 -21.43 -10.29
N LEU A 170 -10.56 -22.70 -10.68
CA LEU A 170 -10.32 -23.10 -12.05
C LEU A 170 -11.64 -23.05 -12.85
N SER A 171 -11.71 -22.19 -13.87
CA SER A 171 -12.86 -22.08 -14.75
C SER A 171 -13.02 -23.33 -15.63
N LYS A 172 -14.11 -23.39 -16.39
CA LYS A 172 -14.31 -24.44 -17.41
C LYS A 172 -13.47 -24.18 -18.66
N ASP A 173 -13.09 -22.93 -18.90
CA ASP A 173 -12.27 -22.54 -20.05
C ASP A 173 -10.86 -23.12 -19.95
N ARG A 174 -10.27 -23.38 -21.12
CA ARG A 174 -8.90 -23.90 -21.23
C ARG A 174 -8.02 -22.92 -22.01
N ASP A 175 -6.74 -22.96 -21.72
CA ASP A 175 -5.73 -22.25 -22.48
C ASP A 175 -5.28 -23.05 -23.72
N ALA A 176 -4.29 -22.52 -24.45
CA ALA A 176 -3.74 -23.17 -25.64
C ALA A 176 -3.04 -24.51 -25.35
N LEU A 177 -2.68 -24.79 -24.12
CA LEU A 177 -2.07 -26.05 -23.66
C LEU A 177 -3.11 -27.03 -23.10
N GLY A 178 -4.39 -26.69 -23.15
CA GLY A 178 -5.48 -27.52 -22.61
C GLY A 178 -5.64 -27.42 -21.09
N LEU A 179 -4.90 -26.57 -20.38
CA LEU A 179 -5.02 -26.36 -18.95
C LEU A 179 -6.23 -25.47 -18.62
N ARG A 180 -6.90 -25.74 -17.51
CA ARG A 180 -8.02 -24.91 -17.05
C ARG A 180 -7.49 -23.53 -16.64
N LYS A 181 -8.17 -22.47 -17.11
CA LYS A 181 -7.82 -21.10 -16.76
C LYS A 181 -8.18 -20.80 -15.30
N VAL A 182 -7.36 -19.99 -14.66
CA VAL A 182 -7.66 -19.43 -13.34
C VAL A 182 -8.72 -18.34 -13.51
N ALA A 183 -9.74 -18.38 -12.66
CA ALA A 183 -10.75 -17.34 -12.54
C ALA A 183 -10.70 -16.74 -11.13
N LEU A 184 -10.97 -15.45 -11.07
CA LEU A 184 -10.99 -14.66 -9.84
C LEU A 184 -12.41 -14.07 -9.69
N ASP A 185 -13.06 -14.38 -8.55
CA ASP A 185 -14.32 -13.73 -8.14
C ASP A 185 -14.02 -12.94 -6.86
N LEU A 186 -13.83 -11.63 -6.99
CA LEU A 186 -13.52 -10.74 -5.88
C LEU A 186 -14.77 -9.90 -5.54
N ARG A 187 -15.23 -10.00 -4.29
CA ARG A 187 -16.46 -9.35 -3.84
C ARG A 187 -16.20 -8.57 -2.55
N PHE A 188 -16.53 -7.30 -2.58
CA PHE A 188 -16.56 -6.43 -1.43
C PHE A 188 -17.99 -6.31 -0.89
N SER A 189 -18.13 -6.14 0.41
CA SER A 189 -19.41 -6.05 1.10
C SER A 189 -19.63 -4.67 1.72
N SER A 190 -20.88 -4.36 2.07
CA SER A 190 -21.18 -3.15 2.84
C SER A 190 -20.46 -3.12 4.19
N ALA A 191 -20.20 -4.27 4.79
CA ALA A 191 -19.44 -4.37 6.04
C ALA A 191 -18.00 -3.89 5.88
N ASP A 192 -17.35 -4.15 4.73
CA ASP A 192 -16.02 -3.63 4.41
C ASP A 192 -16.03 -2.10 4.35
N ALA A 193 -17.00 -1.52 3.63
CA ALA A 193 -17.14 -0.07 3.50
C ALA A 193 -17.42 0.60 4.86
N GLN A 194 -18.31 0.03 5.66
CA GLN A 194 -18.62 0.51 7.00
C GLN A 194 -17.41 0.45 7.94
N ALA A 195 -16.61 -0.61 7.87
CA ALA A 195 -15.39 -0.71 8.64
C ALA A 195 -14.39 0.39 8.27
N VAL A 196 -14.24 0.69 6.97
CA VAL A 196 -13.40 1.79 6.47
C VAL A 196 -13.90 3.13 7.01
N VAL A 197 -15.19 3.44 6.88
CA VAL A 197 -15.75 4.72 7.32
C VAL A 197 -15.62 4.88 8.83
N ARG A 198 -15.98 3.88 9.63
CA ARG A 198 -15.83 3.91 11.10
C ARG A 198 -14.38 4.16 11.53
N THR A 199 -13.43 3.49 10.89
CA THR A 199 -12.01 3.68 11.24
C THR A 199 -11.53 5.09 10.91
N HIS A 200 -12.01 5.70 9.82
CA HIS A 200 -11.73 7.11 9.52
C HIS A 200 -12.34 8.06 10.55
N GLN A 201 -13.57 7.79 11.02
CA GLN A 201 -14.21 8.59 12.06
C GLN A 201 -13.37 8.57 13.35
N HIS A 202 -12.98 7.39 13.82
CA HIS A 202 -12.12 7.27 15.00
C HIS A 202 -10.75 7.97 14.80
N LEU A 203 -10.17 7.90 13.61
CA LEU A 203 -8.95 8.65 13.31
C LEU A 203 -9.19 10.17 13.39
N GLY A 204 -10.30 10.65 12.84
CA GLY A 204 -10.67 12.07 12.90
C GLY A 204 -10.83 12.58 14.32
N ASP A 205 -11.54 11.83 15.15
CA ASP A 205 -11.75 12.15 16.57
C ASP A 205 -10.43 12.18 17.34
N TRP A 206 -9.57 11.20 17.10
CA TRP A 206 -8.23 11.14 17.70
C TRP A 206 -7.34 12.31 17.26
N LEU A 207 -7.32 12.65 15.97
CA LEU A 207 -6.54 13.78 15.45
C LEU A 207 -6.99 15.10 16.07
N LYS A 208 -8.31 15.32 16.16
CA LYS A 208 -8.91 16.49 16.78
C LYS A 208 -8.63 16.54 18.28
N GLY A 209 -8.85 15.43 18.99
CA GLY A 209 -8.65 15.33 20.44
C GLY A 209 -7.20 15.53 20.88
N THR A 210 -6.24 15.16 20.02
CA THR A 210 -4.79 15.35 20.27
C THR A 210 -4.24 16.67 19.73
N GLY A 211 -5.05 17.47 19.03
CA GLY A 211 -4.60 18.71 18.40
C GLY A 211 -3.61 18.51 17.23
N LEU A 212 -3.49 17.29 16.73
CA LEU A 212 -2.53 16.94 15.65
C LEU A 212 -3.05 17.27 14.26
N GLY A 213 -4.36 17.51 14.12
CA GLY A 213 -5.00 17.86 12.86
C GLY A 213 -6.48 17.55 12.86
N GLU A 214 -7.07 17.61 11.69
CA GLU A 214 -8.49 17.29 11.46
C GLU A 214 -8.68 16.57 10.13
N LEU A 215 -9.81 15.86 9.99
CA LEU A 215 -10.28 15.32 8.73
C LEU A 215 -11.44 16.17 8.21
N ILE A 216 -11.30 16.69 7.01
CA ILE A 216 -12.36 17.39 6.29
C ILE A 216 -13.03 16.40 5.35
N TRP A 217 -14.24 16.01 5.68
CA TRP A 217 -15.05 15.13 4.86
C TRP A 217 -15.65 15.91 3.68
N HIS A 218 -15.69 15.28 2.52
CA HIS A 218 -16.28 15.84 1.30
C HIS A 218 -17.69 15.31 1.05
N ASP A 219 -18.03 14.19 1.68
CA ASP A 219 -19.28 13.47 1.51
C ASP A 219 -19.86 13.07 2.87
N THR A 220 -21.15 12.77 2.89
CA THR A 220 -21.79 12.13 4.05
C THR A 220 -21.26 10.72 4.26
N PRO A 221 -21.39 10.13 5.46
CA PRO A 221 -20.95 8.75 5.69
C PRO A 221 -21.54 7.74 4.70
N ALA A 222 -22.84 7.83 4.40
CA ALA A 222 -23.50 6.93 3.45
C ALA A 222 -22.97 7.09 2.02
N GLN A 223 -22.70 8.31 1.56
CA GLN A 223 -22.08 8.57 0.27
C GLN A 223 -20.65 8.06 0.23
N THR A 224 -19.92 8.17 1.34
CA THR A 224 -18.56 7.65 1.47
C THR A 224 -18.55 6.12 1.38
N GLU A 225 -19.49 5.43 2.07
CA GLU A 225 -19.65 3.98 1.97
C GLU A 225 -19.89 3.53 0.52
N ALA A 226 -20.83 4.20 -0.18
CA ALA A 226 -21.14 3.92 -1.58
C ALA A 226 -19.89 4.07 -2.48
N LYS A 227 -19.14 5.16 -2.29
CA LYS A 227 -17.89 5.40 -3.02
C LYS A 227 -16.80 4.39 -2.68
N VAL A 228 -16.66 3.97 -1.41
CA VAL A 228 -15.72 2.91 -1.04
C VAL A 228 -16.01 1.62 -1.82
N LEU A 229 -17.29 1.22 -1.96
CA LEU A 229 -17.66 0.05 -2.74
C LEU A 229 -17.47 0.24 -4.25
N GLU A 230 -17.84 1.40 -4.78
CA GLU A 230 -17.70 1.73 -6.20
C GLU A 230 -16.22 1.65 -6.66
N PHE A 231 -15.31 2.14 -5.83
CA PHE A 231 -13.89 2.19 -6.15
C PHE A 231 -13.07 1.11 -5.44
N ALA A 232 -13.72 0.20 -4.70
CA ALA A 232 -13.04 -0.95 -4.12
C ALA A 232 -12.39 -1.77 -5.24
N GLY A 233 -11.12 -2.06 -5.06
CA GLY A 233 -10.34 -2.72 -6.08
C GLY A 233 -9.11 -3.38 -5.51
N ASP A 234 -8.41 -4.07 -6.39
CA ASP A 234 -7.18 -4.76 -6.11
C ASP A 234 -6.06 -3.79 -5.72
N GLY A 235 -5.58 -3.90 -4.49
CA GLY A 235 -4.45 -3.13 -3.96
C GLY A 235 -3.09 -3.67 -4.36
N VAL A 236 -3.01 -4.60 -5.31
CA VAL A 236 -1.78 -5.30 -5.75
C VAL A 236 -1.05 -6.06 -4.62
N HIS A 237 -1.74 -6.37 -3.54
CA HIS A 237 -1.20 -7.05 -2.35
C HIS A 237 -2.05 -8.26 -1.96
N GLN A 238 -2.40 -9.10 -2.92
CA GLN A 238 -3.20 -10.30 -2.71
C GLN A 238 -2.50 -11.25 -1.75
N ILE A 239 -3.27 -11.77 -0.80
CA ILE A 239 -2.79 -12.73 0.20
C ILE A 239 -3.89 -13.75 0.53
N GLY A 240 -3.52 -14.86 1.18
CA GLY A 240 -4.46 -15.76 1.85
C GLY A 240 -5.20 -16.76 0.96
N THR A 241 -4.89 -16.83 -0.35
CA THR A 241 -5.55 -17.78 -1.28
C THR A 241 -5.21 -19.26 -1.01
N ALA A 242 -4.20 -19.53 -0.20
CA ALA A 242 -3.83 -20.87 0.27
C ALA A 242 -3.43 -20.79 1.74
N ARG A 243 -4.28 -20.15 2.55
CA ARG A 243 -3.95 -19.75 3.92
C ARG A 243 -3.47 -20.88 4.82
N MET A 244 -2.55 -20.52 5.68
CA MET A 244 -2.05 -21.36 6.77
C MET A 244 -3.11 -21.50 7.86
N ALA A 245 -3.27 -22.74 8.38
CA ALA A 245 -4.20 -23.01 9.47
C ALA A 245 -3.72 -24.18 10.35
N ALA A 246 -4.45 -24.44 11.42
CA ALA A 246 -4.21 -25.57 12.30
C ALA A 246 -4.71 -26.90 11.71
N SER A 247 -5.68 -26.86 10.80
CA SER A 247 -6.28 -28.04 10.19
C SER A 247 -6.67 -27.83 8.73
N ALA A 248 -6.81 -28.92 7.98
CA ALA A 248 -7.28 -28.91 6.58
C ALA A 248 -8.72 -28.38 6.41
N ARG A 249 -9.51 -28.28 7.47
CA ARG A 249 -10.85 -27.68 7.43
C ARG A 249 -10.79 -26.14 7.38
N GLU A 250 -9.71 -25.56 7.89
CA GLU A 250 -9.57 -24.12 8.09
C GLU A 250 -8.60 -23.47 7.12
N GLY A 251 -7.76 -24.27 6.45
CA GLY A 251 -6.77 -23.77 5.51
C GLY A 251 -6.20 -24.81 4.58
N VAL A 252 -5.21 -24.41 3.80
CA VAL A 252 -4.61 -25.23 2.74
C VAL A 252 -3.24 -25.77 3.17
N VAL A 253 -2.49 -25.02 3.98
CA VAL A 253 -1.17 -25.42 4.47
C VAL A 253 -1.09 -25.36 5.98
N ASP A 254 -0.22 -26.16 6.55
CA ASP A 254 0.13 -26.08 7.97
C ASP A 254 1.06 -24.91 8.29
N ARG A 255 1.42 -24.75 9.58
CA ARG A 255 2.35 -23.69 10.03
C ARG A 255 3.75 -23.75 9.37
N ASN A 256 4.10 -24.88 8.77
CA ASN A 256 5.35 -25.09 8.05
C ASN A 256 5.21 -24.92 6.53
N CYS A 257 4.08 -24.40 6.09
CA CYS A 257 3.76 -24.19 4.68
C CYS A 257 3.62 -25.50 3.87
N ARG A 258 3.46 -26.66 4.53
CA ARG A 258 3.20 -27.95 3.87
C ARG A 258 1.70 -28.07 3.60
N ALA A 259 1.33 -28.46 2.39
CA ALA A 259 -0.06 -28.69 2.01
C ALA A 259 -0.65 -29.88 2.78
N PHE A 260 -1.84 -29.70 3.34
CA PHE A 260 -2.53 -30.78 4.03
C PHE A 260 -2.81 -31.95 3.07
N GLY A 261 -2.53 -33.15 3.51
CA GLY A 261 -2.69 -34.37 2.72
C GLY A 261 -1.59 -34.62 1.68
N CYS A 262 -0.49 -33.86 1.72
CA CYS A 262 0.67 -34.04 0.85
C CYS A 262 1.96 -34.01 1.67
N ASP A 263 2.82 -35.01 1.48
CA ASP A 263 4.07 -35.11 2.24
C ASP A 263 5.19 -34.28 1.64
N ASN A 264 5.15 -34.01 0.33
CA ASN A 264 6.21 -33.37 -0.44
C ASN A 264 5.78 -32.10 -1.17
N LEU A 265 4.62 -31.52 -0.82
CA LEU A 265 4.14 -30.29 -1.42
C LEU A 265 4.18 -29.14 -0.41
N PHE A 266 4.94 -28.10 -0.73
CA PHE A 266 5.07 -26.89 0.07
C PHE A 266 4.69 -25.66 -0.75
N LEU A 267 4.10 -24.67 -0.09
CA LEU A 267 3.70 -23.42 -0.70
C LEU A 267 4.48 -22.27 -0.09
N ALA A 268 5.02 -21.38 -0.93
CA ALA A 268 5.72 -20.18 -0.50
C ALA A 268 5.03 -18.92 -1.05
N GLY A 269 5.24 -17.79 -0.40
CA GLY A 269 4.69 -16.50 -0.82
C GLY A 269 3.57 -15.99 0.08
N SER A 270 2.90 -14.93 -0.35
CA SER A 270 1.83 -14.29 0.41
C SER A 270 0.51 -15.08 0.42
N ALA A 271 0.34 -16.03 -0.49
CA ALA A 271 -0.84 -16.89 -0.54
C ALA A 271 -1.07 -17.66 0.76
N VAL A 272 0.00 -18.00 1.51
CA VAL A 272 -0.11 -18.76 2.77
C VAL A 272 -0.43 -17.91 3.99
N PHE A 273 -0.58 -16.60 3.87
CA PHE A 273 -0.86 -15.75 5.03
C PHE A 273 -2.26 -16.05 5.59
N PRO A 274 -2.39 -16.25 6.92
CA PRO A 274 -3.70 -16.49 7.55
C PRO A 274 -4.50 -15.20 7.72
N THR A 275 -3.85 -14.04 7.76
CA THR A 275 -4.45 -12.71 7.93
C THR A 275 -3.67 -11.68 7.14
N SER A 276 -4.33 -10.58 6.80
CA SER A 276 -3.68 -9.43 6.22
C SER A 276 -3.16 -8.47 7.29
N GLY A 277 -2.17 -7.67 6.91
CA GLY A 277 -1.68 -6.55 7.69
C GLY A 277 -1.75 -5.26 6.87
N GLN A 278 -1.60 -4.14 7.54
CA GLN A 278 -1.52 -2.82 6.90
C GLN A 278 -0.23 -2.60 6.09
N ALA A 279 0.75 -3.48 6.22
CA ALA A 279 2.04 -3.37 5.54
C ALA A 279 2.07 -4.19 4.25
N ASN A 280 2.87 -3.74 3.28
CA ASN A 280 3.12 -4.50 2.07
C ASN A 280 3.66 -5.91 2.41
N PRO A 281 3.12 -6.99 1.85
CA PRO A 281 3.39 -8.37 2.31
C PRO A 281 4.78 -8.89 1.91
N THR A 282 5.49 -8.25 1.00
CA THR A 282 6.73 -8.76 0.38
C THR A 282 7.80 -9.17 1.39
N LEU A 283 8.06 -8.34 2.42
CA LEU A 283 9.08 -8.66 3.43
C LEU A 283 8.70 -9.94 4.21
N SER A 284 7.46 -10.04 4.64
CA SER A 284 6.96 -11.20 5.38
C SER A 284 6.91 -12.46 4.50
N ALA A 285 6.53 -12.31 3.23
CA ALA A 285 6.55 -13.41 2.26
C ALA A 285 7.96 -13.96 2.05
N ILE A 286 8.96 -13.08 1.90
CA ILE A 286 10.38 -13.49 1.78
C ILE A 286 10.85 -14.17 3.07
N ALA A 287 10.52 -13.63 4.24
CA ALA A 287 10.91 -14.23 5.52
C ALA A 287 10.33 -15.65 5.69
N LEU A 288 9.06 -15.85 5.33
CA LEU A 288 8.44 -17.18 5.33
C LEU A 288 9.09 -18.13 4.31
N ALA A 289 9.41 -17.67 3.11
CA ALA A 289 10.09 -18.47 2.10
C ALA A 289 11.49 -18.91 2.56
N VAL A 290 12.26 -18.02 3.19
CA VAL A 290 13.58 -18.35 3.78
C VAL A 290 13.43 -19.36 4.92
N ARG A 291 12.43 -19.20 5.79
CA ARG A 291 12.14 -20.17 6.85
C ARG A 291 11.82 -21.54 6.26
N LEU A 292 10.94 -21.59 5.26
CA LEU A 292 10.56 -22.82 4.56
C LEU A 292 11.77 -23.50 3.91
N ALA A 293 12.61 -22.77 3.19
CA ALA A 293 13.81 -23.32 2.55
C ALA A 293 14.76 -23.96 3.57
N ARG A 294 14.96 -23.34 4.73
CA ARG A 294 15.77 -23.91 5.83
C ARG A 294 15.16 -25.19 6.38
N GLN A 295 13.84 -25.24 6.54
CA GLN A 295 13.15 -26.43 7.03
C GLN A 295 13.27 -27.59 6.04
N ILE A 296 13.03 -27.35 4.75
CA ILE A 296 13.19 -28.38 3.70
C ILE A 296 14.61 -28.93 3.68
N ALA A 297 15.62 -28.07 3.81
CA ALA A 297 17.02 -28.50 3.85
C ALA A 297 17.32 -29.41 5.05
N VAL A 298 16.77 -29.13 6.22
CA VAL A 298 16.91 -29.99 7.41
C VAL A 298 16.19 -31.33 7.19
N GLU A 299 14.97 -31.33 6.70
CA GLU A 299 14.21 -32.56 6.41
C GLU A 299 14.93 -33.43 5.37
N ALA A 300 15.46 -32.85 4.31
CA ALA A 300 16.22 -33.60 3.30
C ALA A 300 17.49 -34.23 3.87
N ALA A 301 18.22 -33.52 4.75
CA ALA A 301 19.42 -34.06 5.38
C ALA A 301 19.10 -35.24 6.33
N THR A 302 17.95 -35.22 7.00
CA THR A 302 17.54 -36.33 7.89
C THR A 302 17.04 -37.56 7.14
N HIS A 303 16.63 -37.44 5.87
CA HIS A 303 16.20 -38.57 5.04
C HIS A 303 17.37 -39.25 4.29
N THR A 304 18.53 -38.59 4.27
CA THR A 304 19.76 -39.11 3.61
C THR A 304 20.76 -39.69 4.60
N ALA A 305 20.51 -39.62 5.88
CA ALA A 305 21.30 -40.21 6.97
C ALA A 305 20.62 -41.48 7.52
#